data_6eb84ce7cd593c6b06959ccd9e21cd4b
#
_entry.id   6eb84ce7cd593c6b06959ccd9e21cd4b
#
_cell.length_a   1.000
_cell.length_b   1.000
_cell.length_c   1.000
_cell.angle_alpha   90.00
_cell.angle_beta   90.00
_cell.angle_gamma   90.00
#
_symmetry.space_group_name_H-M   'P 1'
#
loop_
_entity.id
_entity.type
_entity.pdbx_description
1 polymer ?
#
loop_
_entity_poly.entity_id
_entity_poly.type
_entity_poly.pdbx_seq_one_letter_code
_entity_poly.pdbx_strand_id
1 'polypeptide(L)'
;MKFKKFGKALLLSALSAGIVLSVASCVQSYSVGYLYVTGTVTAQPAGNGIISGFQIDHNTGSLAPIDLLPVSSGGANPVRAVLLTGSRFLYVLNRGVNASGSADCTTANPCQNSNITVFAVGGNGVLTPQETFFTQGINPFRMIADSSGNFLYVLDHDAPSSAACALALGAGTTACGDITAFTVNQTTGRLQLIVNAQVTAANGSALTYFPVPANPVDFAEAAGNFITLSGGTPATSYPYTGGTSVFPYTFSPINGQLTINQNSSQPLGITQGTAIVYAAGVLYVLDNEPVAINFNGTQTPAQSQILPFSVGANGALAAETGGNVPDDPTLANPIYLLVESKGKFIYVVNQGNNVAGANAASGIAGYFITLTPAYQLSFIPGEPFGSGSAPQCLVEDPTDQYVYSADFNDSSVTGRLVDPNAGSLNNLRSTSTYALQGPATWCVVDGRTS
;
A
#
# COMPACT_ATOMS: atom_id res chain seq x y z
N MET A 1 71.24 -11.39 -33.07
CA MET A 1 70.78 -11.47 -31.70
C MET A 1 69.85 -10.34 -31.29
N LYS A 2 68.98 -9.81 -32.17
CA LYS A 2 68.05 -8.67 -31.86
C LYS A 2 66.54 -9.06 -31.94
N PHE A 3 66.22 -10.21 -32.51
CA PHE A 3 64.83 -10.65 -32.68
C PHE A 3 64.16 -11.24 -31.41
N LYS A 4 64.94 -11.72 -30.41
CA LYS A 4 64.36 -12.29 -29.14
C LYS A 4 63.83 -11.28 -28.13
N LYS A 5 64.25 -9.99 -28.24
CA LYS A 5 63.73 -8.93 -27.35
C LYS A 5 62.41 -8.34 -27.81
N PHE A 6 62.11 -8.35 -29.13
CA PHE A 6 60.84 -7.86 -29.65
C PHE A 6 59.67 -8.81 -29.36
N GLY A 7 59.90 -10.13 -29.40
CA GLY A 7 58.84 -11.11 -29.10
C GLY A 7 58.41 -11.10 -27.65
N LYS A 8 59.31 -10.81 -26.69
CA LYS A 8 58.92 -10.71 -25.26
C LYS A 8 58.14 -9.43 -24.93
N ALA A 9 58.44 -8.32 -25.61
CA ALA A 9 57.71 -7.05 -25.47
C ALA A 9 56.28 -7.16 -26.05
N LEU A 10 56.14 -7.84 -27.20
CA LEU A 10 54.82 -8.08 -27.80
C LEU A 10 53.96 -9.05 -26.98
N LEU A 11 54.54 -10.07 -26.39
CA LEU A 11 53.81 -11.00 -25.50
C LEU A 11 53.36 -10.33 -24.19
N LEU A 12 54.21 -9.47 -23.60
CA LEU A 12 53.87 -8.72 -22.40
C LEU A 12 52.77 -7.66 -22.64
N SER A 13 52.79 -7.01 -23.83
CA SER A 13 51.74 -6.04 -24.21
C SER A 13 50.40 -6.74 -24.54
N ALA A 14 50.46 -7.93 -25.17
CA ALA A 14 49.25 -8.74 -25.40
C ALA A 14 48.65 -9.32 -24.11
N LEU A 15 49.49 -9.71 -23.15
CA LEU A 15 49.02 -10.17 -21.82
C LEU A 15 48.40 -9.02 -21.02
N SER A 16 49.00 -7.83 -21.05
CA SER A 16 48.45 -6.66 -20.36
C SER A 16 47.14 -6.16 -20.97
N ALA A 17 47.00 -6.20 -22.29
CA ALA A 17 45.76 -5.88 -22.99
C ALA A 17 44.68 -6.94 -22.74
N GLY A 18 45.03 -8.23 -22.63
CA GLY A 18 44.11 -9.31 -22.26
C GLY A 18 43.63 -9.20 -20.84
N ILE A 19 44.47 -8.80 -19.90
CA ILE A 19 44.08 -8.59 -18.49
C ILE A 19 43.19 -7.36 -18.34
N VAL A 20 43.47 -6.26 -19.06
CA VAL A 20 42.63 -5.05 -19.05
C VAL A 20 41.25 -5.33 -19.68
N LEU A 21 41.17 -6.17 -20.73
CA LEU A 21 39.90 -6.60 -21.32
C LEU A 21 39.13 -7.61 -20.46
N SER A 22 39.83 -8.42 -19.66
CA SER A 22 39.17 -9.36 -18.76
C SER A 22 38.68 -8.72 -17.45
N VAL A 23 39.24 -7.56 -17.06
CA VAL A 23 38.73 -6.79 -15.89
C VAL A 23 37.57 -5.85 -16.28
N ALA A 24 37.39 -5.61 -17.59
CA ALA A 24 36.15 -5.06 -18.12
C ALA A 24 35.10 -6.14 -18.36
N SER A 25 35.07 -7.20 -17.51
CA SER A 25 33.87 -8.02 -17.40
C SER A 25 32.77 -7.10 -16.92
N CYS A 26 31.92 -6.72 -17.84
CA CYS A 26 30.66 -6.06 -17.53
C CYS A 26 30.09 -6.74 -16.29
N VAL A 27 29.97 -5.99 -15.21
CA VAL A 27 29.06 -6.39 -14.14
C VAL A 27 27.73 -6.52 -14.88
N GLN A 28 27.34 -7.75 -15.19
CA GLN A 28 26.13 -7.99 -15.97
C GLN A 28 24.98 -7.47 -15.11
N SER A 29 24.47 -6.33 -15.48
CA SER A 29 23.28 -5.78 -14.90
C SER A 29 22.13 -6.74 -15.21
N TYR A 30 21.42 -7.18 -14.21
CA TYR A 30 20.21 -7.99 -14.36
C TYR A 30 19.07 -7.40 -13.55
N SER A 31 17.87 -7.59 -14.04
CA SER A 31 16.66 -7.17 -13.34
C SER A 31 16.37 -8.09 -12.17
N VAL A 32 16.15 -7.53 -10.99
CA VAL A 32 15.75 -8.27 -9.78
C VAL A 32 14.25 -8.29 -9.55
N GLY A 33 13.52 -7.45 -10.25
CA GLY A 33 12.08 -7.35 -10.15
C GLY A 33 11.51 -6.30 -11.09
N TYR A 34 10.21 -6.16 -11.06
CA TYR A 34 9.46 -5.20 -11.84
C TYR A 34 8.60 -4.34 -10.92
N LEU A 35 8.74 -3.03 -11.03
CA LEU A 35 7.90 -2.05 -10.35
C LEU A 35 6.76 -1.65 -11.28
N TYR A 36 5.51 -1.77 -10.81
CA TYR A 36 4.34 -1.28 -11.51
C TYR A 36 3.71 -0.13 -10.72
N VAL A 37 3.38 0.94 -11.43
CA VAL A 37 2.77 2.15 -10.88
C VAL A 37 1.47 2.44 -11.60
N THR A 38 0.38 2.45 -10.88
CA THR A 38 -0.92 2.91 -11.40
C THR A 38 -1.01 4.43 -11.32
N GLY A 39 -1.73 5.02 -12.25
CA GLY A 39 -1.92 6.46 -12.30
C GLY A 39 -2.99 6.86 -13.31
N THR A 40 -3.13 8.15 -13.50
CA THR A 40 -4.07 8.72 -14.48
C THR A 40 -3.30 9.54 -15.52
N VAL A 41 -3.84 9.64 -16.74
CA VAL A 41 -3.25 10.49 -17.79
C VAL A 41 -3.85 11.89 -17.67
N THR A 42 -3.01 12.90 -17.46
CA THR A 42 -3.46 14.30 -17.31
C THR A 42 -4.08 14.90 -18.57
N ALA A 43 -3.78 14.35 -19.76
CA ALA A 43 -4.22 14.87 -21.05
C ALA A 43 -5.56 14.31 -21.55
N GLN A 44 -6.19 13.37 -20.82
CA GLN A 44 -7.47 12.73 -21.20
C GLN A 44 -8.60 13.22 -20.28
N PRO A 45 -9.88 13.06 -20.69
CA PRO A 45 -11.00 13.30 -19.79
C PRO A 45 -10.74 12.61 -18.46
N ALA A 46 -11.05 13.29 -17.37
CA ALA A 46 -10.78 12.81 -16.02
C ALA A 46 -11.12 11.32 -15.89
N GLY A 47 -10.13 10.50 -15.58
CA GLY A 47 -10.39 9.16 -15.20
C GLY A 47 -9.72 8.02 -15.97
N ASN A 48 -9.14 8.21 -17.15
CA ASN A 48 -8.46 7.11 -17.84
C ASN A 48 -7.21 6.68 -17.08
N GLY A 49 -7.27 5.47 -16.52
CA GLY A 49 -6.20 4.88 -15.76
C GLY A 49 -5.12 4.27 -16.65
N ILE A 50 -3.88 4.37 -16.18
CA ILE A 50 -2.69 3.76 -16.81
C ILE A 50 -1.90 2.95 -15.79
N ILE A 51 -1.07 2.04 -16.31
CA ILE A 51 -0.07 1.32 -15.54
C ILE A 51 1.27 1.55 -16.23
N SER A 52 2.19 2.21 -15.53
CA SER A 52 3.59 2.30 -15.92
C SER A 52 4.37 1.14 -15.32
N GLY A 53 5.43 0.69 -15.98
CA GLY A 53 6.25 -0.40 -15.47
C GLY A 53 7.72 -0.17 -15.69
N PHE A 54 8.53 -0.62 -14.74
CA PHE A 54 9.97 -0.47 -14.73
C PHE A 54 10.66 -1.76 -14.31
N GLN A 55 11.80 -2.05 -14.93
CA GLN A 55 12.75 -3.06 -14.46
C GLN A 55 13.64 -2.44 -13.40
N ILE A 56 13.92 -3.17 -12.33
CA ILE A 56 14.81 -2.75 -11.24
C ILE A 56 16.19 -3.36 -11.47
N ASP A 57 17.21 -2.52 -11.61
CA ASP A 57 18.59 -2.96 -11.72
C ASP A 57 19.15 -3.43 -10.40
N HIS A 58 19.70 -4.65 -10.33
CA HIS A 58 20.23 -5.24 -9.11
C HIS A 58 21.34 -4.41 -8.45
N ASN A 59 22.24 -3.83 -9.22
CA ASN A 59 23.46 -3.24 -8.69
C ASN A 59 23.29 -1.78 -8.26
N THR A 60 22.31 -1.10 -8.85
CA THR A 60 22.17 0.36 -8.73
C THR A 60 20.81 0.80 -8.23
N GLY A 61 19.81 -0.09 -8.27
CA GLY A 61 18.40 0.25 -8.01
C GLY A 61 17.79 1.17 -9.07
N SER A 62 18.52 1.39 -10.19
CA SER A 62 18.00 2.23 -11.26
C SER A 62 16.81 1.59 -11.94
N LEU A 63 15.85 2.42 -12.34
CA LEU A 63 14.64 1.99 -13.03
C LEU A 63 14.80 2.19 -14.54
N ALA A 64 14.53 1.13 -15.30
CA ALA A 64 14.45 1.19 -16.76
C ALA A 64 13.00 0.88 -17.19
N PRO A 65 12.37 1.68 -18.07
CA PRO A 65 11.01 1.41 -18.52
C PRO A 65 10.89 0.02 -19.18
N ILE A 66 9.78 -0.66 -18.92
CA ILE A 66 9.43 -1.92 -19.59
C ILE A 66 8.85 -1.59 -20.97
N ASP A 67 9.28 -2.31 -21.98
CA ASP A 67 8.74 -2.17 -23.34
C ASP A 67 7.21 -2.36 -23.35
N LEU A 68 6.52 -1.62 -24.21
CA LEU A 68 5.06 -1.62 -24.37
C LEU A 68 4.28 -1.07 -23.16
N LEU A 69 4.95 -0.59 -22.12
CA LEU A 69 4.31 0.16 -21.04
C LEU A 69 4.57 1.67 -21.22
N PRO A 70 3.65 2.55 -20.79
CA PRO A 70 2.43 2.26 -20.03
C PRO A 70 1.28 1.69 -20.88
N VAL A 71 0.40 0.94 -20.23
CA VAL A 71 -0.85 0.42 -20.79
C VAL A 71 -2.06 0.96 -20.04
N SER A 72 -3.26 0.86 -20.60
CA SER A 72 -4.49 1.18 -19.88
C SER A 72 -4.66 0.26 -18.66
N SER A 73 -5.13 0.82 -17.53
CA SER A 73 -5.50 0.04 -16.34
C SER A 73 -6.81 -0.76 -16.51
N GLY A 74 -7.49 -0.59 -17.64
CA GLY A 74 -8.79 -1.23 -17.92
C GLY A 74 -10.00 -0.50 -17.33
N GLY A 75 -9.79 0.65 -16.71
CA GLY A 75 -10.86 1.48 -16.13
C GLY A 75 -10.42 2.89 -15.82
N ALA A 76 -11.27 3.62 -15.14
CA ALA A 76 -11.00 4.97 -14.70
C ALA A 76 -10.55 5.00 -13.23
N ASN A 77 -9.68 5.94 -12.89
CA ASN A 77 -9.23 6.21 -11.54
C ASN A 77 -8.74 4.95 -10.80
N PRO A 78 -7.63 4.32 -11.23
CA PRO A 78 -7.04 3.19 -10.52
C PRO A 78 -6.54 3.66 -9.15
N VAL A 79 -6.91 2.96 -8.09
CA VAL A 79 -6.61 3.36 -6.70
C VAL A 79 -5.77 2.33 -5.95
N ARG A 80 -5.75 1.08 -6.43
CA ARG A 80 -4.94 0.00 -5.85
C ARG A 80 -4.51 -0.98 -6.92
N ALA A 81 -3.38 -1.60 -6.67
CA ALA A 81 -2.92 -2.75 -7.42
C ALA A 81 -2.42 -3.81 -6.43
N VAL A 82 -2.61 -5.07 -6.74
CA VAL A 82 -2.14 -6.22 -5.95
C VAL A 82 -1.49 -7.22 -6.89
N LEU A 83 -0.31 -7.66 -6.52
CA LEU A 83 0.42 -8.71 -7.20
C LEU A 83 0.52 -9.91 -6.25
N LEU A 84 -0.05 -11.04 -6.61
CA LEU A 84 -0.16 -12.18 -5.71
C LEU A 84 1.16 -12.94 -5.58
N THR A 85 1.47 -13.40 -4.39
CA THR A 85 2.62 -14.27 -4.12
C THR A 85 2.53 -15.55 -4.94
N GLY A 86 3.58 -15.86 -5.69
CA GLY A 86 3.65 -17.07 -6.52
C GLY A 86 2.77 -17.07 -7.76
N SER A 87 1.98 -16.04 -7.99
CA SER A 87 1.14 -15.83 -9.16
C SER A 87 1.78 -14.82 -10.11
N ARG A 88 1.51 -15.02 -11.42
CA ARG A 88 1.90 -14.05 -12.45
C ARG A 88 0.71 -13.18 -12.88
N PHE A 89 -0.09 -12.73 -11.91
CA PHE A 89 -1.23 -11.89 -12.18
C PHE A 89 -1.19 -10.63 -11.33
N LEU A 90 -1.38 -9.50 -12.00
CA LEU A 90 -1.58 -8.20 -11.40
C LEU A 90 -3.06 -7.86 -11.44
N TYR A 91 -3.64 -7.53 -10.30
CA TYR A 91 -5.02 -7.07 -10.15
C TYR A 91 -5.01 -5.57 -9.94
N VAL A 92 -5.77 -4.81 -10.71
CA VAL A 92 -5.88 -3.36 -10.60
C VAL A 92 -7.32 -2.98 -10.30
N LEU A 93 -7.53 -2.34 -9.17
CA LEU A 93 -8.82 -1.78 -8.77
C LEU A 93 -8.97 -0.38 -9.37
N ASN A 94 -9.89 -0.26 -10.31
CA ASN A 94 -10.32 1.01 -10.89
C ASN A 94 -11.59 1.46 -10.17
N ARG A 95 -11.50 2.57 -9.44
CA ARG A 95 -12.62 3.09 -8.65
C ARG A 95 -13.74 3.65 -9.52
N GLY A 96 -13.41 4.04 -10.75
CA GLY A 96 -14.34 4.71 -11.63
C GLY A 96 -14.40 6.22 -11.37
N VAL A 97 -15.41 6.87 -11.94
CA VAL A 97 -15.70 8.29 -11.77
C VAL A 97 -17.19 8.47 -11.46
N ASN A 98 -17.55 9.58 -10.83
CA ASN A 98 -18.95 9.90 -10.56
C ASN A 98 -19.70 10.33 -11.84
N ALA A 99 -21.00 10.60 -11.75
CA ALA A 99 -21.84 10.97 -12.90
C ALA A 99 -21.37 12.25 -13.62
N SER A 100 -20.61 13.12 -12.97
CA SER A 100 -20.01 14.32 -13.57
C SER A 100 -18.62 14.08 -14.18
N GLY A 101 -18.10 12.85 -14.12
CA GLY A 101 -16.77 12.50 -14.62
C GLY A 101 -15.62 12.84 -13.64
N SER A 102 -15.90 13.19 -12.40
CA SER A 102 -14.89 13.44 -11.36
C SER A 102 -14.50 12.14 -10.64
N ALA A 103 -13.26 12.07 -10.20
CA ALA A 103 -12.75 11.02 -9.30
C ALA A 103 -13.27 11.18 -7.84
N ASP A 104 -13.84 12.34 -7.50
CA ASP A 104 -14.37 12.63 -6.17
C ASP A 104 -15.76 11.99 -5.99
N CYS A 105 -15.75 10.71 -5.67
CA CYS A 105 -16.96 9.96 -5.41
C CYS A 105 -17.36 10.05 -3.94
N THR A 106 -18.65 10.23 -3.72
CA THR A 106 -19.26 10.26 -2.38
C THR A 106 -20.48 9.33 -2.35
N THR A 107 -21.03 9.05 -1.18
CA THR A 107 -22.29 8.31 -1.04
C THR A 107 -23.44 8.97 -1.82
N ALA A 108 -23.49 10.31 -1.87
CA ALA A 108 -24.52 11.04 -2.61
C ALA A 108 -24.27 11.10 -4.14
N ASN A 109 -23.02 11.00 -4.56
CA ASN A 109 -22.62 10.99 -5.97
C ASN A 109 -21.59 9.88 -6.19
N PRO A 110 -22.02 8.62 -6.26
CA PRO A 110 -21.13 7.46 -6.24
C PRO A 110 -20.34 7.31 -7.55
N CYS A 111 -19.22 6.61 -7.43
CA CYS A 111 -18.45 6.14 -8.58
C CYS A 111 -19.27 5.19 -9.43
N GLN A 112 -19.12 5.33 -10.72
CA GLN A 112 -19.71 4.46 -11.74
C GLN A 112 -18.60 3.70 -12.48
N ASN A 113 -18.94 2.50 -12.99
CA ASN A 113 -18.03 1.65 -13.75
C ASN A 113 -16.77 1.22 -12.98
N SER A 114 -16.89 1.10 -11.67
CA SER A 114 -15.84 0.51 -10.83
C SER A 114 -15.58 -0.93 -11.25
N ASN A 115 -14.33 -1.34 -11.37
CA ASN A 115 -13.97 -2.70 -11.76
C ASN A 115 -12.59 -3.13 -11.24
N ILE A 116 -12.33 -4.42 -11.29
CA ILE A 116 -11.02 -5.03 -11.10
C ILE A 116 -10.57 -5.59 -12.44
N THR A 117 -9.49 -5.07 -13.00
CA THR A 117 -8.90 -5.59 -14.22
C THR A 117 -7.72 -6.49 -13.88
N VAL A 118 -7.68 -7.68 -14.47
CA VAL A 118 -6.61 -8.66 -14.28
C VAL A 118 -5.65 -8.60 -15.46
N PHE A 119 -4.35 -8.59 -15.16
CA PHE A 119 -3.27 -8.65 -16.14
C PHE A 119 -2.39 -9.85 -15.87
N ALA A 120 -2.07 -10.61 -16.92
CA ALA A 120 -0.98 -11.57 -16.85
C ALA A 120 0.36 -10.84 -16.93
N VAL A 121 1.30 -11.21 -16.05
CA VAL A 121 2.66 -10.65 -15.99
C VAL A 121 3.60 -11.61 -16.73
N GLY A 122 4.17 -11.15 -17.85
CA GLY A 122 5.16 -11.90 -18.61
C GLY A 122 6.51 -12.00 -17.89
N GLY A 123 7.36 -12.93 -18.30
CA GLY A 123 8.71 -13.08 -17.74
C GLY A 123 9.62 -11.89 -17.94
N ASN A 124 9.28 -10.98 -18.85
CA ASN A 124 9.94 -9.71 -19.11
C ASN A 124 9.21 -8.51 -18.49
N GLY A 125 8.23 -8.74 -17.61
CA GLY A 125 7.44 -7.70 -16.97
C GLY A 125 6.32 -7.08 -17.81
N VAL A 126 6.13 -7.51 -19.06
CA VAL A 126 5.05 -6.99 -19.93
C VAL A 126 3.70 -7.45 -19.42
N LEU A 127 2.74 -6.54 -19.36
CA LEU A 127 1.38 -6.79 -18.90
C LEU A 127 0.45 -7.11 -20.08
N THR A 128 -0.30 -8.19 -19.96
CA THR A 128 -1.33 -8.59 -20.93
C THR A 128 -2.69 -8.61 -20.26
N PRO A 129 -3.66 -7.75 -20.66
CA PRO A 129 -4.99 -7.72 -20.05
C PRO A 129 -5.72 -9.04 -20.27
N GLN A 130 -6.43 -9.50 -19.25
CA GLN A 130 -7.19 -10.76 -19.24
C GLN A 130 -8.69 -10.44 -19.11
N GLU A 131 -9.21 -10.47 -17.90
CA GLU A 131 -10.65 -10.32 -17.61
C GLU A 131 -10.89 -9.15 -16.66
N THR A 132 -12.16 -8.76 -16.57
CA THR A 132 -12.64 -7.70 -15.69
C THR A 132 -13.72 -8.26 -14.78
N PHE A 133 -13.63 -7.91 -13.49
CA PHE A 133 -14.57 -8.31 -12.44
C PHE A 133 -15.12 -7.07 -11.74
N PHE A 134 -16.21 -7.25 -10.98
CA PHE A 134 -16.90 -6.14 -10.33
C PHE A 134 -17.07 -6.42 -8.84
N THR A 135 -16.91 -5.39 -8.02
CA THR A 135 -17.24 -5.44 -6.60
C THR A 135 -18.75 -5.45 -6.40
N GLN A 136 -19.19 -5.79 -5.22
CA GLN A 136 -20.61 -5.84 -4.87
C GLN A 136 -21.07 -4.53 -4.20
N GLY A 137 -20.13 -3.84 -3.54
CA GLY A 137 -20.37 -2.56 -2.92
C GLY A 137 -20.25 -1.36 -3.86
N ILE A 138 -20.26 -0.19 -3.28
CA ILE A 138 -20.23 1.10 -3.97
C ILE A 138 -18.99 1.87 -3.50
N ASN A 139 -18.34 2.60 -4.40
CA ASN A 139 -17.14 3.38 -4.10
C ASN A 139 -15.96 2.53 -3.60
N PRO A 140 -15.52 1.47 -4.31
CA PRO A 140 -14.37 0.66 -3.90
C PRO A 140 -13.09 1.50 -3.86
N PHE A 141 -12.22 1.26 -2.86
CA PHE A 141 -11.04 2.11 -2.72
C PHE A 141 -9.82 1.41 -2.11
N ARG A 142 -9.97 0.23 -1.52
CA ARG A 142 -8.87 -0.59 -1.00
C ARG A 142 -9.00 -2.02 -1.53
N MET A 143 -7.86 -2.65 -1.78
CA MET A 143 -7.81 -4.05 -2.22
C MET A 143 -6.55 -4.69 -1.66
N ILE A 144 -6.70 -5.87 -1.05
CA ILE A 144 -5.58 -6.68 -0.55
C ILE A 144 -5.80 -8.15 -0.94
N ALA A 145 -4.71 -8.90 -1.03
CA ALA A 145 -4.76 -10.36 -1.04
C ALA A 145 -4.55 -10.88 0.38
N ASP A 146 -5.06 -12.09 0.66
CA ASP A 146 -4.65 -12.82 1.84
C ASP A 146 -3.18 -13.26 1.74
N SER A 147 -2.59 -13.62 2.86
CA SER A 147 -1.17 -14.01 2.94
C SER A 147 -0.81 -15.24 2.10
N SER A 148 -1.78 -16.09 1.74
CA SER A 148 -1.59 -17.24 0.86
C SER A 148 -1.71 -16.90 -0.64
N GLY A 149 -2.29 -15.75 -0.99
CA GLY A 149 -2.63 -15.36 -2.35
C GLY A 149 -3.77 -16.15 -2.98
N ASN A 150 -4.55 -16.90 -2.18
CA ASN A 150 -5.70 -17.67 -2.66
C ASN A 150 -6.99 -16.84 -2.72
N PHE A 151 -7.00 -15.71 -2.01
CA PHE A 151 -8.17 -14.86 -1.88
C PHE A 151 -7.82 -13.40 -2.13
N LEU A 152 -8.77 -12.66 -2.69
CA LEU A 152 -8.68 -11.22 -2.94
C LEU A 152 -9.89 -10.54 -2.28
N TYR A 153 -9.63 -9.48 -1.55
CA TYR A 153 -10.63 -8.71 -0.83
C TYR A 153 -10.62 -7.26 -1.27
N VAL A 154 -11.79 -6.69 -1.46
CA VAL A 154 -11.97 -5.28 -1.81
C VAL A 154 -12.85 -4.63 -0.77
N LEU A 155 -12.42 -3.49 -0.24
CA LEU A 155 -13.16 -2.66 0.68
C LEU A 155 -13.91 -1.59 -0.11
N ASP A 156 -15.22 -1.63 0.00
CA ASP A 156 -16.13 -0.66 -0.58
C ASP A 156 -16.61 0.31 0.50
N HIS A 157 -16.67 1.60 0.20
CA HIS A 157 -17.04 2.63 1.18
C HIS A 157 -18.51 2.48 1.62
N ASP A 158 -19.38 2.11 0.69
CA ASP A 158 -20.81 2.01 0.94
C ASP A 158 -21.35 0.65 0.52
N ALA A 159 -22.04 -0.03 1.43
CA ALA A 159 -22.73 -1.28 1.13
C ALA A 159 -23.99 -1.02 0.28
N PRO A 160 -24.37 -1.95 -0.60
CA PRO A 160 -25.52 -1.76 -1.51
C PRO A 160 -26.87 -1.78 -0.79
N SER A 161 -26.93 -2.21 0.48
CA SER A 161 -28.18 -2.34 1.23
C SER A 161 -28.04 -1.96 2.70
N SER A 162 -28.73 -0.93 3.13
CA SER A 162 -28.84 -0.55 4.54
C SER A 162 -29.52 -1.63 5.41
N ALA A 163 -30.42 -2.42 4.84
CA ALA A 163 -31.04 -3.52 5.56
C ALA A 163 -30.02 -4.62 5.90
N ALA A 164 -29.04 -4.88 5.02
CA ALA A 164 -27.96 -5.81 5.29
C ALA A 164 -27.02 -5.31 6.39
N CYS A 165 -26.79 -3.99 6.49
CA CYS A 165 -26.05 -3.40 7.60
C CYS A 165 -26.67 -3.74 8.95
N ALA A 166 -27.98 -3.55 9.09
CA ALA A 166 -28.69 -3.87 10.33
C ALA A 166 -28.68 -5.37 10.68
N LEU A 167 -28.74 -6.25 9.68
CA LEU A 167 -28.69 -7.70 9.87
C LEU A 167 -27.31 -8.18 10.35
N ALA A 168 -26.24 -7.59 9.83
CA ALA A 168 -24.88 -8.00 10.15
C ALA A 168 -24.31 -7.31 11.40
N LEU A 169 -24.53 -6.00 11.55
CA LEU A 169 -23.87 -5.16 12.54
C LEU A 169 -24.79 -4.77 13.72
N GLY A 170 -26.04 -5.19 13.68
CA GLY A 170 -27.03 -4.96 14.74
C GLY A 170 -28.14 -3.96 14.37
N ALA A 171 -29.26 -4.12 15.02
CA ALA A 171 -30.47 -3.31 14.82
C ALA A 171 -30.15 -1.82 15.06
N GLY A 172 -30.60 -0.95 14.13
CA GLY A 172 -30.35 0.48 14.18
C GLY A 172 -29.16 0.94 13.31
N THR A 173 -28.35 0.05 12.77
CA THR A 173 -27.31 0.40 11.79
C THR A 173 -27.96 0.76 10.45
N THR A 174 -27.88 2.03 10.07
CA THR A 174 -28.54 2.55 8.84
C THR A 174 -27.59 2.73 7.66
N ALA A 175 -26.28 2.71 7.92
CA ALA A 175 -25.22 2.81 6.91
C ALA A 175 -24.02 1.94 7.31
N CYS A 176 -23.36 1.36 6.33
CA CYS A 176 -22.13 0.59 6.50
C CYS A 176 -21.36 0.55 5.19
N GLY A 177 -20.07 0.24 5.25
CA GLY A 177 -19.31 -0.24 4.11
C GLY A 177 -19.42 -1.75 3.95
N ASP A 178 -18.68 -2.32 3.03
CA ASP A 178 -18.58 -3.76 2.89
C ASP A 178 -17.23 -4.23 2.35
N ILE A 179 -17.00 -5.53 2.50
CA ILE A 179 -15.89 -6.23 1.86
C ILE A 179 -16.48 -7.19 0.82
N THR A 180 -16.13 -6.98 -0.44
CA THR A 180 -16.32 -7.97 -1.50
C THR A 180 -15.14 -8.92 -1.50
N ALA A 181 -15.40 -10.23 -1.42
CA ALA A 181 -14.38 -11.28 -1.34
C ALA A 181 -14.41 -12.20 -2.57
N PHE A 182 -13.22 -12.62 -3.03
CA PHE A 182 -13.07 -13.52 -4.16
C PHE A 182 -12.08 -14.65 -3.86
N THR A 183 -12.36 -15.85 -4.39
CA THR A 183 -11.32 -16.86 -4.59
C THR A 183 -10.54 -16.53 -5.86
N VAL A 184 -9.25 -16.85 -5.87
CA VAL A 184 -8.35 -16.64 -6.99
C VAL A 184 -7.96 -17.97 -7.61
N ASN A 185 -8.17 -18.12 -8.91
CA ASN A 185 -7.60 -19.23 -9.66
C ASN A 185 -6.14 -18.89 -10.02
N GLN A 186 -5.19 -19.45 -9.32
CA GLN A 186 -3.75 -19.21 -9.47
C GLN A 186 -3.20 -19.50 -10.90
N THR A 187 -3.91 -20.32 -11.69
CA THR A 187 -3.46 -20.66 -13.04
C THR A 187 -3.97 -19.68 -14.09
N THR A 188 -5.18 -19.15 -13.91
CA THR A 188 -5.85 -18.30 -14.92
C THR A 188 -6.02 -16.86 -14.49
N GLY A 189 -5.77 -16.53 -13.22
CA GLY A 189 -6.03 -15.22 -12.63
C GLY A 189 -7.51 -14.91 -12.41
N ARG A 190 -8.43 -15.83 -12.74
CA ARG A 190 -9.87 -15.57 -12.63
C ARG A 190 -10.30 -15.45 -11.18
N LEU A 191 -11.20 -14.51 -10.94
CA LEU A 191 -11.84 -14.30 -9.65
C LEU A 191 -13.22 -14.98 -9.61
N GLN A 192 -13.55 -15.63 -8.50
CA GLN A 192 -14.88 -16.15 -8.22
C GLN A 192 -15.38 -15.57 -6.90
N LEU A 193 -16.56 -14.99 -6.92
CA LEU A 193 -17.17 -14.34 -5.75
C LEU A 193 -17.39 -15.33 -4.62
N ILE A 194 -17.03 -14.94 -3.39
CA ILE A 194 -17.30 -15.66 -2.15
C ILE A 194 -18.61 -15.15 -1.58
N VAL A 195 -19.56 -16.07 -1.43
CA VAL A 195 -20.88 -15.76 -0.84
C VAL A 195 -20.78 -15.82 0.68
N ASN A 196 -21.35 -14.83 1.37
CA ASN A 196 -21.39 -14.77 2.83
C ASN A 196 -22.22 -15.94 3.38
N ALA A 197 -21.59 -16.82 4.15
CA ALA A 197 -22.24 -18.01 4.70
C ALA A 197 -23.02 -17.72 5.99
N GLN A 198 -22.81 -16.56 6.61
CA GLN A 198 -23.38 -16.22 7.92
C GLN A 198 -24.62 -15.34 7.82
N VAL A 199 -24.61 -14.36 6.92
CA VAL A 199 -25.66 -13.33 6.84
C VAL A 199 -26.48 -13.52 5.58
N THR A 200 -27.80 -13.57 5.73
CA THR A 200 -28.76 -13.65 4.62
C THR A 200 -29.63 -12.39 4.58
N ALA A 201 -29.97 -11.99 3.38
CA ALA A 201 -30.92 -10.89 3.15
C ALA A 201 -32.34 -11.28 3.61
N ALA A 202 -33.21 -10.31 3.77
CA ALA A 202 -34.61 -10.51 4.20
C ALA A 202 -35.42 -11.46 3.30
N ASN A 203 -35.04 -11.61 2.03
CA ASN A 203 -35.64 -12.55 1.08
C ASN A 203 -35.07 -13.99 1.17
N GLY A 204 -34.17 -14.24 2.13
CA GLY A 204 -33.54 -15.56 2.35
C GLY A 204 -32.33 -15.85 1.45
N SER A 205 -31.94 -14.96 0.53
CA SER A 205 -30.72 -15.13 -0.25
C SER A 205 -29.48 -14.77 0.58
N ALA A 206 -28.38 -15.51 0.40
CA ALA A 206 -27.12 -15.17 1.02
C ALA A 206 -26.58 -13.84 0.46
N LEU A 207 -25.92 -13.04 1.30
CA LEU A 207 -25.23 -11.84 0.84
C LEU A 207 -24.00 -12.23 0.01
N THR A 208 -23.68 -11.39 -0.95
CA THR A 208 -22.48 -11.55 -1.79
C THR A 208 -21.31 -10.66 -1.34
N TYR A 209 -21.42 -10.13 -0.13
CA TYR A 209 -20.44 -9.25 0.51
C TYR A 209 -20.50 -9.36 2.03
N PHE A 210 -19.55 -8.77 2.72
CA PHE A 210 -19.42 -8.79 4.19
C PHE A 210 -19.51 -7.36 4.74
N PRO A 211 -20.64 -6.97 5.37
CA PRO A 211 -20.83 -5.61 5.88
C PRO A 211 -19.80 -5.24 6.95
N VAL A 212 -19.23 -4.04 6.88
CA VAL A 212 -18.30 -3.46 7.86
C VAL A 212 -18.87 -2.14 8.40
N PRO A 213 -18.46 -1.64 9.56
CA PRO A 213 -18.93 -0.35 10.07
C PRO A 213 -18.80 0.79 9.07
N ALA A 214 -19.63 1.82 9.22
CA ALA A 214 -19.63 2.98 8.33
C ALA A 214 -18.29 3.72 8.33
N ASN A 215 -18.03 4.44 7.23
CA ASN A 215 -16.80 5.17 6.98
C ASN A 215 -15.54 4.30 7.08
N PRO A 216 -15.48 3.13 6.42
CA PRO A 216 -14.26 2.36 6.39
C PRO A 216 -13.15 3.16 5.70
N VAL A 217 -11.92 3.06 6.22
CA VAL A 217 -10.74 3.78 5.74
C VAL A 217 -9.73 2.83 5.13
N ASP A 218 -9.49 1.71 5.82
CA ASP A 218 -8.50 0.72 5.40
C ASP A 218 -8.80 -0.62 6.09
N PHE A 219 -8.11 -1.69 5.68
CA PHE A 219 -8.24 -3.00 6.31
C PHE A 219 -6.97 -3.83 6.12
N ALA A 220 -6.74 -4.79 7.03
CA ALA A 220 -5.59 -5.67 6.99
C ALA A 220 -5.96 -7.10 7.44
N GLU A 221 -5.28 -8.11 6.87
CA GLU A 221 -5.23 -9.45 7.44
C GLU A 221 -4.24 -9.47 8.60
N ALA A 222 -4.68 -9.88 9.78
CA ALA A 222 -3.86 -9.87 10.99
C ALA A 222 -4.18 -11.07 11.89
N ALA A 223 -3.23 -11.95 12.14
CA ALA A 223 -3.33 -13.08 13.08
C ALA A 223 -4.64 -13.89 12.92
N GLY A 224 -5.01 -14.25 11.69
CA GLY A 224 -6.22 -15.02 11.39
C GLY A 224 -7.52 -14.23 11.44
N ASN A 225 -7.43 -12.92 11.39
CA ASN A 225 -8.57 -12.00 11.32
C ASN A 225 -8.39 -11.02 10.15
N PHE A 226 -9.50 -10.52 9.62
CA PHE A 226 -9.54 -9.30 8.80
C PHE A 226 -10.03 -8.15 9.69
N ILE A 227 -9.20 -7.14 9.85
CA ILE A 227 -9.47 -5.99 10.72
C ILE A 227 -9.72 -4.77 9.85
N THR A 228 -10.93 -4.23 9.91
CA THR A 228 -11.30 -3.01 9.19
C THR A 228 -11.12 -1.80 10.10
N LEU A 229 -10.42 -0.79 9.64
CA LEU A 229 -10.31 0.51 10.27
C LEU A 229 -11.45 1.40 9.76
N SER A 230 -12.23 1.97 10.67
CA SER A 230 -13.28 2.95 10.36
C SER A 230 -12.85 4.31 10.89
N GLY A 231 -12.85 5.30 10.01
CA GLY A 231 -12.53 6.68 10.37
C GLY A 231 -13.62 7.31 11.23
N GLY A 232 -13.19 8.02 12.25
CA GLY A 232 -14.06 8.91 13.01
C GLY A 232 -14.28 10.26 12.31
N THR A 233 -15.20 11.05 12.79
CA THR A 233 -15.25 12.47 12.46
C THR A 233 -14.10 13.15 13.20
N PRO A 234 -13.27 13.98 12.53
CA PRO A 234 -12.23 14.74 13.20
C PRO A 234 -12.83 15.51 14.37
N ALA A 235 -12.34 15.22 15.59
CA ALA A 235 -12.84 15.92 16.76
C ALA A 235 -12.27 17.35 16.79
N THR A 236 -13.13 18.32 17.05
CA THR A 236 -12.74 19.72 17.24
C THR A 236 -12.39 20.03 18.70
N SER A 237 -12.63 19.06 19.60
CA SER A 237 -12.39 19.23 21.04
C SER A 237 -12.27 17.87 21.75
N TYR A 238 -11.50 17.84 22.84
CA TYR A 238 -11.41 16.69 23.74
C TYR A 238 -12.57 16.71 24.76
N PRO A 239 -13.13 15.56 25.25
CA PRO A 239 -12.78 14.19 24.90
C PRO A 239 -13.33 13.79 23.52
N TYR A 240 -12.58 12.94 22.83
CA TYR A 240 -12.98 12.41 21.52
C TYR A 240 -14.19 11.51 21.65
N THR A 241 -15.32 11.95 21.16
CA THR A 241 -16.51 11.14 21.02
C THR A 241 -16.75 10.83 19.55
N GLY A 242 -16.80 9.57 19.17
CA GLY A 242 -17.00 9.15 17.78
C GLY A 242 -15.70 9.02 16.96
N GLY A 243 -14.59 8.74 17.64
CA GLY A 243 -13.28 8.54 17.02
C GLY A 243 -13.17 7.28 16.17
N THR A 244 -11.98 7.10 15.63
CA THR A 244 -11.58 5.91 14.86
C THR A 244 -11.75 4.64 15.68
N SER A 245 -12.22 3.59 15.02
CA SER A 245 -12.38 2.26 15.59
C SER A 245 -11.94 1.18 14.61
N VAL A 246 -11.68 -0.01 15.13
CA VAL A 246 -11.48 -1.21 14.32
C VAL A 246 -12.59 -2.20 14.52
N PHE A 247 -12.87 -2.99 13.48
CA PHE A 247 -13.86 -4.06 13.51
C PHE A 247 -13.24 -5.35 12.94
N PRO A 248 -13.08 -6.39 13.75
CA PRO A 248 -12.48 -7.64 13.31
C PRO A 248 -13.52 -8.63 12.79
N TYR A 249 -13.18 -9.27 11.67
CA TYR A 249 -13.77 -10.52 11.22
C TYR A 249 -12.81 -11.67 11.50
N THR A 250 -13.27 -12.83 11.90
CA THR A 250 -12.48 -14.05 11.87
C THR A 250 -12.36 -14.52 10.42
N PHE A 251 -11.15 -14.81 10.00
CA PHE A 251 -10.82 -15.25 8.64
C PHE A 251 -10.65 -16.77 8.57
N SER A 252 -11.23 -17.39 7.55
CA SER A 252 -11.02 -18.79 7.23
C SER A 252 -10.04 -18.95 6.05
N PRO A 253 -8.81 -19.44 6.28
CA PRO A 253 -7.84 -19.64 5.20
C PRO A 253 -8.19 -20.82 4.29
N ILE A 254 -9.26 -21.59 4.60
CA ILE A 254 -9.69 -22.74 3.79
C ILE A 254 -10.60 -22.30 2.65
N ASN A 255 -11.48 -21.34 2.89
CA ASN A 255 -12.53 -20.96 1.95
C ASN A 255 -12.74 -19.43 1.81
N GLY A 256 -11.90 -18.64 2.44
CA GLY A 256 -11.93 -17.17 2.35
C GLY A 256 -13.12 -16.51 3.07
N GLN A 257 -13.90 -17.25 3.85
CA GLN A 257 -15.03 -16.71 4.60
C GLN A 257 -14.58 -15.75 5.71
N LEU A 258 -15.32 -14.66 5.85
CA LEU A 258 -15.23 -13.75 6.97
C LEU A 258 -16.44 -13.98 7.89
N THR A 259 -16.18 -14.22 9.17
CA THR A 259 -17.24 -14.55 10.16
C THR A 259 -17.23 -13.55 11.30
N ILE A 260 -18.39 -12.99 11.64
CA ILE A 260 -18.58 -12.16 12.83
C ILE A 260 -18.75 -13.10 14.03
N ASN A 261 -17.74 -13.11 14.94
CA ASN A 261 -17.81 -13.85 16.19
C ASN A 261 -17.97 -12.86 17.31
N GLN A 262 -19.00 -12.63 17.96
CA GLN A 262 -19.18 -11.73 19.12
C GLN A 262 -18.39 -10.39 19.02
N ASN A 263 -18.01 -10.01 17.82
CA ASN A 263 -17.12 -8.90 17.59
C ASN A 263 -17.91 -7.59 17.63
N SER A 264 -17.42 -6.67 18.42
CA SER A 264 -17.86 -5.28 18.43
C SER A 264 -16.74 -4.39 17.93
N SER A 265 -17.08 -3.22 17.45
CA SER A 265 -16.09 -2.19 17.15
C SER A 265 -15.27 -1.86 18.39
N GLN A 266 -13.96 -1.79 18.25
CA GLN A 266 -13.02 -1.43 19.30
C GLN A 266 -12.52 0.00 19.06
N PRO A 267 -12.88 0.97 19.92
CA PRO A 267 -12.39 2.35 19.80
C PRO A 267 -10.87 2.40 20.04
N LEU A 268 -10.16 3.18 19.26
CA LEU A 268 -8.70 3.34 19.38
C LEU A 268 -8.29 4.59 20.18
N GLY A 269 -9.24 5.45 20.55
CA GLY A 269 -8.96 6.70 21.27
C GLY A 269 -8.27 7.77 20.43
N ILE A 270 -8.35 7.66 19.10
CA ILE A 270 -7.80 8.60 18.11
C ILE A 270 -8.92 9.13 17.23
N THR A 271 -8.66 10.22 16.52
CA THR A 271 -9.71 10.92 15.76
C THR A 271 -9.70 10.60 14.28
N GLN A 272 -8.53 10.43 13.66
CA GLN A 272 -8.42 10.29 12.22
C GLN A 272 -7.42 9.19 11.83
N GLY A 273 -7.82 7.94 12.00
CA GLY A 273 -7.06 6.81 11.44
C GLY A 273 -7.03 6.88 9.91
N THR A 274 -5.85 6.72 9.32
CA THR A 274 -5.62 6.86 7.87
C THR A 274 -5.21 5.58 7.20
N ALA A 275 -4.52 4.69 7.91
CA ALA A 275 -4.09 3.40 7.39
C ALA A 275 -3.93 2.37 8.50
N ILE A 276 -4.01 1.08 8.13
CA ILE A 276 -3.76 -0.05 9.00
C ILE A 276 -2.89 -1.07 8.27
N VAL A 277 -1.80 -1.52 8.91
CA VAL A 277 -0.87 -2.49 8.32
C VAL A 277 -0.50 -3.53 9.37
N TYR A 278 -0.55 -4.81 9.02
CA TYR A 278 -0.04 -5.89 9.85
C TYR A 278 1.25 -6.44 9.27
N ALA A 279 2.34 -6.32 10.01
CA ALA A 279 3.63 -6.85 9.61
C ALA A 279 4.48 -7.22 10.83
N ALA A 280 5.36 -8.21 10.68
CA ALA A 280 6.25 -8.69 11.74
C ALA A 280 5.53 -9.03 13.06
N GLY A 281 4.26 -9.44 13.01
CA GLY A 281 3.46 -9.81 14.19
C GLY A 281 2.78 -8.65 14.92
N VAL A 282 2.92 -7.43 14.41
CA VAL A 282 2.35 -6.20 15.00
C VAL A 282 1.38 -5.54 14.02
N LEU A 283 0.26 -5.07 14.53
CA LEU A 283 -0.69 -4.24 13.79
C LEU A 283 -0.39 -2.77 14.05
N TYR A 284 -0.11 -2.03 13.01
CA TYR A 284 0.14 -0.60 13.06
C TYR A 284 -1.07 0.17 12.54
N VAL A 285 -1.51 1.17 13.30
CA VAL A 285 -2.51 2.14 12.84
C VAL A 285 -1.85 3.50 12.74
N LEU A 286 -2.03 4.17 11.62
CA LEU A 286 -1.61 5.55 11.44
C LEU A 286 -2.75 6.49 11.80
N ASP A 287 -2.44 7.51 12.55
CA ASP A 287 -3.36 8.58 12.94
C ASP A 287 -2.85 9.92 12.43
N ASN A 288 -3.70 10.61 11.68
CA ASN A 288 -3.44 11.98 11.26
C ASN A 288 -4.22 12.94 12.17
N GLU A 289 -3.57 13.42 13.24
CA GLU A 289 -4.20 14.39 14.15
C GLU A 289 -4.09 15.82 13.57
N PRO A 290 -5.13 16.31 12.87
CA PRO A 290 -5.02 17.58 12.13
C PRO A 290 -5.20 18.82 13.01
N VAL A 291 -5.52 18.67 14.29
CA VAL A 291 -5.91 19.75 15.18
C VAL A 291 -5.15 19.69 16.51
N ALA A 292 -4.61 20.81 16.95
CA ALA A 292 -4.08 20.94 18.30
C ALA A 292 -5.22 20.75 19.33
N ILE A 293 -4.94 19.96 20.35
CA ILE A 293 -5.92 19.55 21.35
C ILE A 293 -5.63 20.24 22.67
N ASN A 294 -6.68 20.67 23.37
CA ASN A 294 -6.56 21.15 24.74
C ASN A 294 -6.84 20.00 25.71
N PHE A 295 -5.80 19.40 26.25
CA PHE A 295 -5.88 18.33 27.23
C PHE A 295 -5.56 18.86 28.63
N ASN A 296 -6.52 18.82 29.54
CA ASN A 296 -6.37 19.30 30.93
C ASN A 296 -5.77 20.71 31.05
N GLY A 297 -6.15 21.61 30.14
CA GLY A 297 -5.62 22.99 30.13
C GLY A 297 -4.25 23.15 29.46
N THR A 298 -3.66 22.07 28.97
CA THR A 298 -2.42 22.09 28.18
C THR A 298 -2.75 21.89 26.71
N GLN A 299 -2.36 22.82 25.87
CA GLN A 299 -2.52 22.68 24.43
C GLN A 299 -1.43 21.74 23.90
N THR A 300 -1.85 20.56 23.42
CA THR A 300 -0.96 19.63 22.72
C THR A 300 -0.99 19.97 21.23
N PRO A 301 0.16 20.20 20.59
CA PRO A 301 0.20 20.44 19.16
C PRO A 301 -0.43 19.29 18.39
N ALA A 302 -1.03 19.61 17.25
CA ALA A 302 -1.45 18.58 16.30
C ALA A 302 -0.20 17.80 15.84
N GLN A 303 -0.23 16.48 15.98
CA GLN A 303 0.88 15.63 15.62
C GLN A 303 0.34 14.26 15.21
N SER A 304 0.69 13.83 14.00
CA SER A 304 0.43 12.48 13.55
C SER A 304 1.18 11.46 14.42
N GLN A 305 0.67 10.24 14.50
CA GLN A 305 1.28 9.20 15.33
C GLN A 305 1.06 7.81 14.75
N ILE A 306 1.89 6.88 15.20
CA ILE A 306 1.82 5.45 14.92
C ILE A 306 1.36 4.75 16.20
N LEU A 307 0.34 3.91 16.08
CA LEU A 307 -0.20 3.09 17.18
C LEU A 307 0.12 1.62 16.90
N PRO A 308 1.10 1.02 17.59
CA PRO A 308 1.40 -0.41 17.47
C PRO A 308 0.54 -1.22 18.44
N PHE A 309 -0.04 -2.33 17.93
CA PHE A 309 -0.86 -3.26 18.69
C PHE A 309 -0.44 -4.70 18.47
N SER A 310 -0.48 -5.51 19.51
CA SER A 310 -0.60 -6.95 19.36
C SER A 310 -2.05 -7.34 19.06
N VAL A 311 -2.22 -8.41 18.26
CA VAL A 311 -3.54 -8.91 17.86
C VAL A 311 -3.76 -10.25 18.54
N GLY A 312 -4.72 -10.29 19.45
CA GLY A 312 -5.15 -11.50 20.17
C GLY A 312 -6.21 -12.30 19.41
N ALA A 313 -6.69 -13.36 20.05
CA ALA A 313 -7.79 -14.16 19.54
C ALA A 313 -9.02 -13.28 19.24
N ASN A 314 -9.74 -13.62 18.17
CA ASN A 314 -10.91 -12.86 17.69
C ASN A 314 -10.64 -11.39 17.35
N GLY A 315 -9.38 -11.04 17.05
CA GLY A 315 -8.99 -9.69 16.64
C GLY A 315 -8.98 -8.65 17.77
N ALA A 316 -8.94 -9.09 19.04
CA ALA A 316 -8.79 -8.18 20.17
C ALA A 316 -7.42 -7.49 20.13
N LEU A 317 -7.39 -6.15 20.22
CA LEU A 317 -6.18 -5.36 20.20
C LEU A 317 -5.70 -5.04 21.62
N ALA A 318 -4.39 -5.16 21.83
CA ALA A 318 -3.71 -4.66 23.02
C ALA A 318 -2.53 -3.77 22.57
N ALA A 319 -2.46 -2.55 23.11
CA ALA A 319 -1.37 -1.64 22.80
C ALA A 319 -0.03 -2.26 23.17
N GLU A 320 0.97 -2.08 22.32
CA GLU A 320 2.34 -2.51 22.62
C GLU A 320 2.93 -1.68 23.77
N THR A 321 3.89 -2.27 24.47
CA THR A 321 4.46 -1.69 25.69
C THR A 321 5.16 -0.33 25.50
N GLY A 322 5.64 -0.05 24.29
CA GLY A 322 6.21 1.25 23.92
C GLY A 322 5.17 2.37 23.76
N GLY A 323 3.89 2.00 23.68
CA GLY A 323 2.80 2.94 23.47
C GLY A 323 2.80 3.58 22.08
N ASN A 324 2.00 4.63 21.92
CA ASN A 324 1.92 5.41 20.70
C ASN A 324 3.22 6.19 20.47
N VAL A 325 3.62 6.27 19.20
CA VAL A 325 4.85 6.95 18.80
C VAL A 325 4.49 8.13 17.91
N PRO A 326 4.93 9.36 18.26
CA PRO A 326 4.71 10.51 17.39
C PRO A 326 5.43 10.33 16.06
N ASP A 327 4.79 10.78 14.98
CA ASP A 327 5.43 10.89 13.67
C ASP A 327 6.31 12.15 13.62
N ASP A 328 7.12 12.30 12.56
CA ASP A 328 7.97 13.48 12.42
C ASP A 328 7.11 14.77 12.39
N PRO A 329 7.40 15.75 13.26
CA PRO A 329 6.57 16.96 13.39
C PRO A 329 6.66 17.89 12.18
N THR A 330 7.60 17.68 11.25
CA THR A 330 7.75 18.45 10.02
C THR A 330 6.97 17.86 8.85
N LEU A 331 6.46 16.63 9.01
CA LEU A 331 5.66 15.91 8.03
C LEU A 331 4.17 15.94 8.43
N ALA A 332 3.30 15.63 7.48
CA ALA A 332 1.87 15.53 7.73
C ALA A 332 1.16 14.54 6.82
N ASN A 333 -0.03 14.12 7.26
CA ASN A 333 -0.91 13.23 6.53
C ASN A 333 -0.25 11.89 6.21
N PRO A 334 0.06 11.07 7.23
CA PRO A 334 0.58 9.73 7.03
C PRO A 334 -0.50 8.85 6.40
N ILE A 335 -0.18 8.18 5.29
CA ILE A 335 -1.16 7.41 4.50
C ILE A 335 -0.76 5.96 4.29
N TYR A 336 0.49 5.64 4.51
CA TYR A 336 1.01 4.29 4.29
C TYR A 336 2.21 4.02 5.18
N LEU A 337 2.39 2.77 5.57
CA LEU A 337 3.51 2.30 6.36
C LEU A 337 4.09 1.04 5.73
N LEU A 338 5.41 1.03 5.56
CA LEU A 338 6.19 -0.14 5.14
C LEU A 338 7.02 -0.63 6.32
N VAL A 339 6.86 -1.90 6.69
CA VAL A 339 7.85 -2.60 7.51
C VAL A 339 8.78 -3.32 6.55
N GLU A 340 10.08 -3.01 6.62
CA GLU A 340 11.05 -3.68 5.74
C GLU A 340 11.11 -5.19 6.02
N SER A 341 11.51 -5.97 5.04
CA SER A 341 11.35 -7.43 5.05
C SER A 341 12.06 -8.16 6.19
N LYS A 342 13.08 -7.56 6.80
CA LYS A 342 13.81 -8.12 7.95
C LYS A 342 13.22 -7.71 9.29
N GLY A 343 12.19 -6.86 9.30
CA GLY A 343 11.51 -6.41 10.50
C GLY A 343 12.36 -5.55 11.43
N LYS A 344 13.33 -4.81 10.88
CA LYS A 344 14.19 -3.90 11.66
C LYS A 344 13.76 -2.45 11.59
N PHE A 345 13.15 -2.05 10.47
CA PHE A 345 12.82 -0.67 10.16
C PHE A 345 11.37 -0.53 9.74
N ILE A 346 10.81 0.62 10.08
CA ILE A 346 9.51 1.08 9.59
C ILE A 346 9.74 2.39 8.86
N TYR A 347 9.03 2.54 7.73
CA TYR A 347 8.99 3.77 6.98
C TYR A 347 7.54 4.22 6.81
N VAL A 348 7.23 5.43 7.29
CA VAL A 348 5.90 6.04 7.18
C VAL A 348 5.90 7.06 6.05
N VAL A 349 4.98 6.91 5.12
CA VAL A 349 4.81 7.79 3.97
C VAL A 349 3.83 8.89 4.35
N ASN A 350 4.30 10.12 4.30
CA ASN A 350 3.54 11.32 4.58
C ASN A 350 3.28 12.10 3.29
N GLN A 351 2.00 12.29 2.96
CA GLN A 351 1.55 12.98 1.75
C GLN A 351 1.83 14.48 1.77
N GLY A 352 1.97 15.04 2.96
CA GLY A 352 1.99 16.48 3.17
C GLY A 352 0.60 17.11 3.12
N ASN A 353 0.52 18.38 3.48
CA ASN A 353 -0.70 19.15 3.40
C ASN A 353 -0.66 20.06 2.16
N ASN A 354 -1.63 19.88 1.26
CA ASN A 354 -1.86 20.79 0.14
C ASN A 354 -2.55 22.12 0.57
N VAL A 355 -2.63 22.38 1.87
CA VAL A 355 -3.25 23.60 2.39
C VAL A 355 -2.21 24.73 2.37
N ALA A 356 -2.46 25.72 1.56
CA ALA A 356 -1.62 26.94 1.48
C ALA A 356 -1.42 27.54 2.88
N GLY A 357 -0.17 27.60 3.35
CA GLY A 357 0.21 28.14 4.65
C GLY A 357 0.44 27.14 5.79
N ALA A 358 0.20 25.84 5.58
CA ALA A 358 0.65 24.78 6.49
C ALA A 358 2.03 24.29 6.06
N ASN A 359 3.03 24.38 6.95
CA ASN A 359 4.43 24.04 6.65
C ASN A 359 4.76 22.55 6.69
N ALA A 360 3.77 21.69 6.56
CA ALA A 360 4.01 20.25 6.63
C ALA A 360 4.39 19.68 5.26
N ALA A 361 5.62 19.24 5.14
CA ALA A 361 6.18 18.68 3.93
C ALA A 361 5.69 17.24 3.66
N SER A 362 5.78 16.82 2.40
CA SER A 362 5.77 15.43 2.02
C SER A 362 7.11 14.79 2.36
N GLY A 363 7.11 13.52 2.75
CA GLY A 363 8.34 12.81 3.03
C GLY A 363 8.11 11.43 3.63
N ILE A 364 9.21 10.82 4.05
CA ILE A 364 9.22 9.49 4.64
C ILE A 364 9.87 9.61 6.04
N ALA A 365 9.11 9.36 7.08
CA ALA A 365 9.65 9.20 8.43
C ALA A 365 10.17 7.76 8.60
N GLY A 366 11.27 7.59 9.33
CA GLY A 366 11.92 6.31 9.51
C GLY A 366 12.11 5.94 10.99
N TYR A 367 11.86 4.66 11.32
CA TYR A 367 11.95 4.18 12.70
C TYR A 367 12.69 2.85 12.79
N PHE A 368 13.50 2.72 13.83
CA PHE A 368 14.02 1.42 14.31
C PHE A 368 12.92 0.69 15.09
N ILE A 369 12.84 -0.63 14.89
CA ILE A 369 12.06 -1.52 15.73
C ILE A 369 12.98 -2.14 16.77
N THR A 370 12.71 -1.91 18.05
CA THR A 370 13.38 -2.56 19.17
C THR A 370 12.41 -3.51 19.83
N LEU A 371 12.78 -4.80 19.92
CA LEU A 371 11.91 -5.85 20.48
C LEU A 371 12.19 -6.16 21.95
N THR A 372 13.38 -5.81 22.48
CA THR A 372 13.83 -6.15 23.83
C THR A 372 14.45 -4.95 24.53
N PRO A 373 14.13 -4.66 25.80
CA PRO A 373 13.29 -5.45 26.72
C PRO A 373 11.78 -5.31 26.48
N ALA A 374 11.36 -4.38 25.61
CA ALA A 374 9.97 -4.12 25.25
C ALA A 374 9.90 -3.61 23.81
N TYR A 375 8.78 -3.80 23.15
CA TYR A 375 8.55 -3.24 21.83
C TYR A 375 8.61 -1.70 21.88
N GLN A 376 9.46 -1.11 21.06
CA GLN A 376 9.62 0.34 20.94
C GLN A 376 9.98 0.74 19.52
N LEU A 377 9.51 1.92 19.10
CA LEU A 377 9.94 2.60 17.89
C LEU A 377 10.77 3.82 18.27
N SER A 378 11.86 4.06 17.55
CA SER A 378 12.70 5.24 17.71
C SER A 378 13.15 5.76 16.35
N PHE A 379 13.27 7.06 16.18
CA PHE A 379 13.65 7.68 14.91
C PHE A 379 15.00 7.18 14.38
N ILE A 380 15.06 6.95 13.08
CA ILE A 380 16.30 6.69 12.35
C ILE A 380 17.06 8.00 12.20
N PRO A 381 18.35 8.07 12.57
CA PRO A 381 19.14 9.30 12.40
C PRO A 381 19.14 9.80 10.94
N GLY A 382 18.82 11.08 10.77
CA GLY A 382 18.79 11.74 9.47
C GLY A 382 17.42 11.72 8.77
N GLU A 383 16.38 11.12 9.40
CA GLU A 383 15.02 11.33 8.93
C GLU A 383 14.57 12.79 9.19
N PRO A 384 13.55 13.33 8.52
CA PRO A 384 12.75 12.68 7.48
C PRO A 384 13.52 12.54 6.15
N PHE A 385 13.26 11.44 5.46
CA PHE A 385 13.85 11.17 4.15
C PHE A 385 12.97 11.77 3.05
N GLY A 386 13.62 12.31 2.01
CA GLY A 386 12.89 12.92 0.90
C GLY A 386 12.18 11.87 0.01
N SER A 387 10.96 12.17 -0.37
CA SER A 387 10.22 11.60 -1.50
C SER A 387 10.03 12.68 -2.57
N GLY A 388 9.24 12.40 -3.60
CA GLY A 388 8.59 13.47 -4.36
C GLY A 388 7.38 14.04 -3.60
N SER A 389 6.63 14.92 -4.26
CA SER A 389 5.47 15.58 -3.65
C SER A 389 4.23 14.70 -3.66
N ALA A 390 3.58 14.58 -2.53
CA ALA A 390 2.39 13.76 -2.29
C ALA A 390 2.59 12.27 -2.64
N PRO A 391 3.57 11.58 -1.99
CA PRO A 391 3.75 10.14 -2.19
C PRO A 391 2.50 9.36 -1.82
N GLN A 392 2.19 8.29 -2.59
CA GLN A 392 0.97 7.48 -2.44
C GLN A 392 1.23 6.08 -1.89
N CYS A 393 2.45 5.60 -2.03
CA CYS A 393 2.89 4.26 -1.64
C CYS A 393 4.39 4.25 -1.37
N LEU A 394 4.85 3.20 -0.75
CA LEU A 394 6.27 2.85 -0.64
C LEU A 394 6.40 1.34 -0.77
N VAL A 395 7.28 0.88 -1.65
CA VAL A 395 7.53 -0.54 -1.85
C VAL A 395 9.02 -0.84 -1.77
N GLU A 396 9.37 -2.00 -1.24
CA GLU A 396 10.73 -2.51 -1.14
C GLU A 396 11.00 -3.48 -2.29
N ASP A 397 12.19 -3.41 -2.87
CA ASP A 397 12.61 -4.33 -3.92
C ASP A 397 12.84 -5.76 -3.38
N PRO A 398 12.84 -6.81 -4.24
CA PRO A 398 13.00 -8.19 -3.79
C PRO A 398 14.36 -8.53 -3.17
N THR A 399 15.34 -7.64 -3.22
CA THR A 399 16.67 -7.84 -2.64
C THR A 399 16.90 -7.11 -1.33
N ASP A 400 15.88 -6.40 -0.81
CA ASP A 400 15.92 -5.64 0.44
C ASP A 400 16.94 -4.47 0.43
N GLN A 401 17.29 -3.98 -0.77
CA GLN A 401 18.28 -2.93 -0.92
C GLN A 401 17.69 -1.57 -1.26
N TYR A 402 16.55 -1.55 -1.92
CA TYR A 402 15.96 -0.34 -2.46
C TYR A 402 14.50 -0.21 -2.08
N VAL A 403 14.06 1.02 -1.89
CA VAL A 403 12.63 1.36 -1.77
C VAL A 403 12.25 2.41 -2.80
N TYR A 404 10.99 2.37 -3.23
CA TYR A 404 10.45 3.28 -4.24
C TYR A 404 9.12 3.85 -3.78
N SER A 405 9.00 5.20 -3.80
CA SER A 405 7.71 5.89 -3.66
C SER A 405 7.17 6.29 -5.02
N ALA A 406 5.86 6.32 -5.16
CA ALA A 406 5.18 6.88 -6.32
C ALA A 406 4.48 8.18 -5.91
N ASP A 407 4.82 9.28 -6.58
CA ASP A 407 4.59 10.64 -6.13
C ASP A 407 3.54 11.32 -7.03
N PHE A 408 2.38 11.66 -6.43
CA PHE A 408 1.19 12.10 -7.17
C PHE A 408 1.38 13.46 -7.84
N ASN A 409 1.80 14.48 -7.08
CA ASN A 409 1.88 15.85 -7.61
C ASN A 409 3.00 16.02 -8.64
N ASP A 410 4.12 15.29 -8.46
CA ASP A 410 5.28 15.38 -9.35
C ASP A 410 5.14 14.46 -10.56
N SER A 411 4.15 13.56 -10.56
CA SER A 411 4.03 12.51 -11.58
C SER A 411 5.35 11.75 -11.76
N SER A 412 5.89 11.23 -10.66
CA SER A 412 7.21 10.59 -10.65
C SER A 412 7.27 9.37 -9.72
N VAL A 413 8.36 8.63 -9.85
CA VAL A 413 8.80 7.62 -8.88
C VAL A 413 10.11 8.11 -8.27
N THR A 414 10.22 8.04 -6.95
CA THR A 414 11.48 8.32 -6.24
C THR A 414 12.05 7.04 -5.65
N GLY A 415 13.28 6.69 -6.06
CA GLY A 415 14.01 5.53 -5.55
C GLY A 415 15.04 5.91 -4.48
N ARG A 416 15.21 5.06 -3.47
CA ARG A 416 16.19 5.22 -2.39
C ARG A 416 16.92 3.92 -2.12
N LEU A 417 18.21 4.04 -1.75
CA LEU A 417 19.03 2.94 -1.26
C LEU A 417 18.85 2.84 0.26
N VAL A 418 18.52 1.66 0.76
CA VAL A 418 18.39 1.36 2.20
C VAL A 418 19.76 1.00 2.77
N ASP A 419 20.18 1.69 3.83
CA ASP A 419 21.32 1.24 4.63
C ASP A 419 20.87 0.06 5.52
N PRO A 420 21.41 -1.15 5.33
CA PRO A 420 20.93 -2.34 6.05
C PRO A 420 21.22 -2.35 7.56
N ASN A 421 22.10 -1.45 8.03
CA ASN A 421 22.47 -1.34 9.43
C ASN A 421 21.81 -0.14 10.13
N ALA A 422 21.78 1.00 9.44
CA ALA A 422 21.25 2.25 9.97
C ALA A 422 19.80 2.54 9.56
N GLY A 423 19.26 1.83 8.58
CA GLY A 423 17.91 2.10 8.06
C GLY A 423 17.76 3.42 7.32
N SER A 424 18.83 4.21 7.18
CA SER A 424 18.76 5.49 6.47
C SER A 424 18.49 5.29 4.97
N LEU A 425 17.65 6.17 4.39
CA LEU A 425 17.33 6.16 2.98
C LEU A 425 18.21 7.15 2.21
N ASN A 426 19.12 6.61 1.41
CA ASN A 426 20.08 7.37 0.64
C ASN A 426 19.67 7.51 -0.82
N ASN A 427 20.21 8.49 -1.54
CA ASN A 427 20.01 8.60 -2.97
C ASN A 427 20.59 7.38 -3.70
N LEU A 428 19.94 6.96 -4.78
CA LEU A 428 20.52 5.96 -5.68
C LEU A 428 21.82 6.48 -6.30
N ARG A 429 22.70 5.58 -6.70
CA ARG A 429 24.01 5.94 -7.26
C ARG A 429 23.93 6.69 -8.61
N SER A 430 22.79 6.54 -9.30
CA SER A 430 22.53 7.23 -10.59
C SER A 430 21.47 8.31 -10.39
N THR A 431 20.31 8.18 -11.06
CA THR A 431 19.16 9.05 -10.81
C THR A 431 18.24 8.42 -9.78
N SER A 432 17.66 9.23 -8.91
CA SER A 432 16.69 8.77 -7.92
C SER A 432 15.25 9.09 -8.32
N THR A 433 15.00 9.86 -9.36
CA THR A 433 13.66 10.29 -9.77
C THR A 433 13.39 9.90 -11.23
N TYR A 434 12.24 9.29 -11.48
CA TYR A 434 11.81 8.77 -12.77
C TYR A 434 10.43 9.32 -13.11
N ALA A 435 10.30 9.97 -14.27
CA ALA A 435 9.05 10.59 -14.69
C ALA A 435 8.00 9.55 -15.10
N LEU A 436 6.74 9.84 -14.76
CA LEU A 436 5.55 9.12 -15.19
C LEU A 436 4.76 9.95 -16.22
N GLN A 437 3.80 9.33 -16.91
CA GLN A 437 2.93 10.05 -17.85
C GLN A 437 1.83 10.88 -17.17
N GLY A 438 1.65 10.74 -15.86
CA GLY A 438 0.69 11.48 -15.08
C GLY A 438 0.72 11.10 -13.59
N PRO A 439 -0.16 11.67 -12.78
CA PRO A 439 -0.20 11.47 -11.34
C PRO A 439 -0.27 10.00 -10.94
N ALA A 440 0.65 9.58 -10.08
CA ALA A 440 0.68 8.24 -9.53
C ALA A 440 -0.38 8.05 -8.45
N THR A 441 -1.03 6.88 -8.41
CA THR A 441 -2.05 6.57 -7.42
C THR A 441 -1.70 5.40 -6.51
N TRP A 442 -0.88 4.44 -7.00
CA TRP A 442 -0.39 3.30 -6.22
C TRP A 442 0.81 2.65 -6.87
N CYS A 443 1.56 1.83 -6.12
CA CYS A 443 2.67 1.04 -6.63
C CYS A 443 2.76 -0.36 -6.03
N VAL A 444 3.30 -1.30 -6.80
CA VAL A 444 3.60 -2.67 -6.37
C VAL A 444 4.87 -3.17 -7.04
N VAL A 445 5.58 -4.10 -6.39
CA VAL A 445 6.79 -4.73 -6.93
C VAL A 445 6.55 -6.23 -7.12
N ASP A 446 6.98 -6.78 -8.26
CA ASP A 446 7.01 -8.21 -8.50
C ASP A 446 7.95 -8.91 -7.52
N GLY A 447 7.48 -10.03 -6.96
CA GLY A 447 8.21 -10.83 -5.99
C GLY A 447 7.93 -10.47 -4.53
N ARG A 448 7.17 -9.39 -4.26
CA ARG A 448 6.68 -9.07 -2.92
C ARG A 448 5.20 -8.72 -2.94
N THR A 449 4.45 -9.34 -2.03
CA THR A 449 3.10 -8.89 -1.71
C THR A 449 3.20 -7.73 -0.73
N SER A 450 2.63 -6.60 -1.07
CA SER A 450 2.44 -5.47 -0.16
C SER A 450 1.21 -5.69 0.71
#